data_120dc0deac6093f27eadc2bbd1894df6
#
_entry.id   120dc0deac6093f27eadc2bbd1894df6
#
_cell.length_a   1.000
_cell.length_b   1.000
_cell.length_c   1.000
_cell.angle_alpha   90.00
_cell.angle_beta   90.00
_cell.angle_gamma   90.00
#
_symmetry.space_group_name_H-M   'P 1'
#
loop_
_entity.id
_entity.type
_entity.pdbx_description
1 polymer ?
#
loop_
_entity_poly.entity_id
_entity_poly.type
_entity_poly.pdbx_seq_one_letter_code
_entity_poly.pdbx_strand_id
1 'polypeptide(L)'
;DSLVRKFWEMEEVSEILPPSPEDARCEQHFVNTHSRTISGRFVVALPFKDSEPMFENSRVVAQRRLLSMEKRLIKDPKLYDQYKRFMQDYLDRGHMELISNQNQATFEHQTYYIPHHCVLKPDSTSTKLRVVFDASAVTPSGTSLNSTLVTGPKLQKDLFDLLLEFRT
;
A
#
# COMPACT_ATOMS: atom_id res chain seq x y z
N ASP A 1 -43.39 29.14 -8.88
CA ASP A 1 -43.04 28.01 -9.76
C ASP A 1 -41.58 27.99 -10.26
N SER A 2 -40.90 29.15 -10.44
CA SER A 2 -39.52 29.19 -10.92
C SER A 2 -38.50 28.71 -9.86
N LEU A 3 -38.77 28.90 -8.57
CA LEU A 3 -37.91 28.45 -7.48
C LEU A 3 -37.95 26.91 -7.28
N VAL A 4 -39.16 26.33 -7.47
CA VAL A 4 -39.30 24.86 -7.39
C VAL A 4 -38.61 24.18 -8.58
N ARG A 5 -38.66 24.79 -9.75
CA ARG A 5 -37.99 24.27 -10.94
C ARG A 5 -36.46 24.33 -10.77
N LYS A 6 -35.90 25.42 -10.21
CA LYS A 6 -34.46 25.51 -9.86
C LYS A 6 -34.03 24.52 -8.81
N PHE A 7 -34.91 24.14 -7.87
CA PHE A 7 -34.60 23.11 -6.86
C PHE A 7 -34.42 21.73 -7.52
N TRP A 8 -35.28 21.37 -8.48
CA TRP A 8 -35.16 20.11 -9.22
C TRP A 8 -34.00 20.10 -10.24
N GLU A 9 -33.63 21.28 -10.76
CA GLU A 9 -32.44 21.43 -11.65
C GLU A 9 -31.12 21.28 -10.89
N MET A 10 -31.10 21.46 -9.54
CA MET A 10 -29.91 21.24 -8.70
C MET A 10 -29.69 19.78 -8.32
N GLU A 11 -30.66 18.91 -8.54
CA GLU A 11 -30.54 17.45 -8.37
C GLU A 11 -30.14 16.75 -9.68
N GLU A 12 -29.31 17.36 -10.51
CA GLU A 12 -28.70 16.61 -11.60
C GLU A 12 -27.86 15.47 -11.01
N VAL A 13 -28.24 14.27 -11.36
CA VAL A 13 -27.46 13.05 -11.11
C VAL A 13 -26.04 13.34 -11.58
N SER A 14 -25.07 13.23 -10.69
CA SER A 14 -23.66 13.49 -11.00
C SER A 14 -23.30 12.79 -12.30
N GLU A 15 -23.05 13.56 -13.35
CA GLU A 15 -22.56 13.00 -14.61
C GLU A 15 -21.33 12.15 -14.26
N ILE A 16 -21.33 10.91 -14.70
CA ILE A 16 -20.15 10.04 -14.57
C ILE A 16 -19.07 10.71 -15.43
N LEU A 17 -18.23 11.50 -14.77
CA LEU A 17 -17.11 12.14 -15.44
C LEU A 17 -16.24 11.07 -16.09
N PRO A 18 -15.78 11.28 -17.31
CA PRO A 18 -14.86 10.36 -17.96
C PRO A 18 -13.60 10.20 -17.06
N PRO A 19 -12.99 9.02 -17.03
CA PRO A 19 -11.80 8.79 -16.22
C PRO A 19 -10.70 9.77 -16.59
N SER A 20 -9.96 10.27 -15.60
CA SER A 20 -8.83 11.16 -15.86
C SER A 20 -7.78 10.44 -16.73
N PRO A 21 -6.91 11.16 -17.45
CA PRO A 21 -5.82 10.54 -18.20
C PRO A 21 -4.92 9.64 -17.34
N GLU A 22 -4.76 9.97 -16.06
CA GLU A 22 -4.00 9.18 -15.08
C GLU A 22 -4.74 7.88 -14.75
N ASP A 23 -6.06 7.95 -14.53
CA ASP A 23 -6.90 6.77 -14.27
C ASP A 23 -6.91 5.83 -15.48
N ALA A 24 -7.07 6.37 -16.69
CA ALA A 24 -7.03 5.60 -17.93
C ALA A 24 -5.67 4.88 -18.12
N ARG A 25 -4.57 5.57 -17.79
CA ARG A 25 -3.22 4.98 -17.84
C ARG A 25 -3.05 3.86 -16.81
N CYS A 26 -3.58 4.03 -15.60
CA CYS A 26 -3.53 3.02 -14.55
C CYS A 26 -4.31 1.76 -14.95
N GLU A 27 -5.51 1.92 -15.50
CA GLU A 27 -6.34 0.82 -15.99
C GLU A 27 -5.67 0.09 -17.15
N GLN A 28 -5.13 0.83 -18.13
CA GLN A 28 -4.41 0.25 -19.26
C GLN A 28 -3.16 -0.54 -18.81
N HIS A 29 -2.44 -0.02 -17.80
CA HIS A 29 -1.31 -0.73 -17.20
C HIS A 29 -1.76 -2.06 -16.58
N PHE A 30 -2.86 -2.06 -15.80
CA PHE A 30 -3.42 -3.28 -15.23
C PHE A 30 -3.82 -4.29 -16.32
N VAL A 31 -4.56 -3.85 -17.32
CA VAL A 31 -4.99 -4.72 -18.45
C VAL A 31 -3.80 -5.38 -19.13
N ASN A 32 -2.71 -4.64 -19.34
CA ASN A 32 -1.54 -5.11 -20.07
C ASN A 32 -0.61 -6.02 -19.24
N THR A 33 -0.62 -5.88 -17.90
CA THR A 33 0.39 -6.51 -17.03
C THR A 33 -0.18 -7.58 -16.10
N HIS A 34 -1.51 -7.64 -15.91
CA HIS A 34 -2.08 -8.64 -15.03
C HIS A 34 -2.06 -10.04 -15.68
N SER A 35 -1.84 -11.03 -14.85
CA SER A 35 -1.95 -12.43 -15.20
C SER A 35 -2.51 -13.24 -14.03
N ARG A 36 -2.72 -14.55 -14.24
CA ARG A 36 -3.10 -15.46 -13.16
C ARG A 36 -2.13 -16.64 -13.10
N THR A 37 -1.81 -17.05 -11.89
CA THR A 37 -1.11 -18.32 -11.65
C THR A 37 -2.01 -19.51 -11.98
N ILE A 38 -1.44 -20.71 -12.06
CA ILE A 38 -2.18 -21.98 -12.22
C ILE A 38 -3.23 -22.17 -11.10
N SER A 39 -2.95 -21.66 -9.88
CA SER A 39 -3.88 -21.69 -8.74
C SER A 39 -4.97 -20.60 -8.80
N GLY A 40 -5.03 -19.80 -9.87
CA GLY A 40 -6.01 -18.72 -10.05
C GLY A 40 -5.67 -17.40 -9.32
N ARG A 41 -4.55 -17.32 -8.61
CA ARG A 41 -4.11 -16.09 -7.92
C ARG A 41 -3.69 -15.03 -8.95
N PHE A 42 -4.10 -13.79 -8.74
CA PHE A 42 -3.65 -12.66 -9.56
C PHE A 42 -2.16 -12.37 -9.37
N VAL A 43 -1.50 -12.07 -10.45
CA VAL A 43 -0.15 -11.51 -10.54
C VAL A 43 -0.28 -10.18 -11.24
N VAL A 44 0.14 -9.09 -10.59
CA VAL A 44 0.01 -7.73 -11.10
C VAL A 44 1.34 -6.98 -10.96
N ALA A 45 1.62 -6.08 -11.89
CA ALA A 45 2.75 -5.16 -11.78
C ALA A 45 2.31 -3.85 -11.12
N LEU A 46 3.19 -3.24 -10.33
CA LEU A 46 2.93 -1.92 -9.76
C LEU A 46 2.93 -0.84 -10.85
N PRO A 47 1.94 0.07 -10.87
CA PRO A 47 1.83 1.13 -11.87
C PRO A 47 2.73 2.32 -11.51
N PHE A 48 4.00 2.26 -11.86
CA PHE A 48 4.92 3.37 -11.66
C PHE A 48 4.60 4.56 -12.59
N LYS A 49 4.81 5.78 -12.08
CA LYS A 49 4.71 7.03 -12.87
C LYS A 49 5.80 7.11 -13.92
N ASP A 50 7.01 6.75 -13.51
CA ASP A 50 8.21 6.69 -14.34
C ASP A 50 8.63 5.25 -14.58
N SER A 51 9.27 4.98 -15.69
CA SER A 51 9.72 3.63 -16.06
C SER A 51 10.80 3.07 -15.11
N GLU A 52 11.60 3.95 -14.51
CA GLU A 52 12.72 3.60 -13.62
C GLU A 52 12.74 4.51 -12.38
N PRO A 53 11.92 4.22 -11.36
CA PRO A 53 11.94 5.01 -10.13
C PRO A 53 13.27 4.84 -9.39
N MET A 54 13.83 5.95 -8.91
CA MET A 54 15.08 5.98 -8.14
C MET A 54 14.78 6.14 -6.64
N PHE A 55 15.38 5.28 -5.81
CA PHE A 55 15.14 5.24 -4.36
C PHE A 55 16.44 5.41 -3.57
N GLU A 56 17.13 6.52 -3.80
CA GLU A 56 18.40 6.79 -3.15
C GLU A 56 18.30 6.75 -1.63
N ASN A 57 19.25 6.04 -1.01
CA ASN A 57 19.39 5.97 0.46
C ASN A 57 18.18 5.42 1.23
N SER A 58 17.22 4.76 0.57
CA SER A 58 16.09 4.13 1.26
C SER A 58 16.53 3.09 2.29
N ARG A 59 17.62 2.36 2.02
CA ARG A 59 18.25 1.39 2.93
C ARG A 59 18.64 2.01 4.26
N VAL A 60 19.27 3.18 4.24
CA VAL A 60 19.71 3.88 5.46
C VAL A 60 18.53 4.26 6.35
N VAL A 61 17.43 4.72 5.73
CA VAL A 61 16.20 5.05 6.46
C VAL A 61 15.58 3.81 7.08
N ALA A 62 15.43 2.73 6.30
CA ALA A 62 14.87 1.47 6.78
C ALA A 62 15.71 0.86 7.90
N GLN A 63 17.02 0.81 7.76
CA GLN A 63 17.95 0.29 8.76
C GLN A 63 17.89 1.09 10.08
N ARG A 64 17.84 2.41 10.02
CA ARG A 64 17.72 3.26 11.22
C ARG A 64 16.42 2.98 11.96
N ARG A 65 15.29 2.83 11.25
CA ARG A 65 14.00 2.50 11.85
C ARG A 65 14.00 1.07 12.44
N LEU A 66 14.62 0.11 11.76
CA LEU A 66 14.78 -1.26 12.27
C LEU A 66 15.54 -1.28 13.59
N LEU A 67 16.73 -0.64 13.65
CA LEU A 67 17.52 -0.56 14.87
C LEU A 67 16.79 0.12 16.03
N SER A 68 15.99 1.15 15.74
CA SER A 68 15.14 1.80 16.75
C SER A 68 14.05 0.86 17.28
N MET A 69 13.43 0.08 16.39
CA MET A 69 12.41 -0.91 16.77
C MET A 69 13.03 -2.05 17.59
N GLU A 70 14.18 -2.58 17.19
CA GLU A 70 14.89 -3.64 17.91
C GLU A 70 15.21 -3.23 19.35
N LYS A 71 15.67 -2.00 19.58
CA LYS A 71 15.91 -1.46 20.93
C LYS A 71 14.66 -1.47 21.81
N ARG A 72 13.47 -1.29 21.19
CA ARG A 72 12.18 -1.37 21.89
C ARG A 72 11.78 -2.82 22.15
N LEU A 73 11.96 -3.70 21.17
CA LEU A 73 11.63 -5.12 21.28
C LEU A 73 12.45 -5.85 22.33
N ILE A 74 13.74 -5.52 22.47
CA ILE A 74 14.63 -6.08 23.53
C ILE A 74 14.10 -5.79 24.93
N LYS A 75 13.41 -4.66 25.13
CA LYS A 75 12.83 -4.27 26.43
C LYS A 75 11.51 -4.98 26.74
N ASP A 76 10.86 -5.58 25.75
CA ASP A 76 9.60 -6.29 25.89
C ASP A 76 9.69 -7.66 25.20
N PRO A 77 10.11 -8.73 25.92
CA PRO A 77 10.25 -10.07 25.36
C PRO A 77 8.96 -10.64 24.78
N LYS A 78 7.80 -10.30 25.35
CA LYS A 78 6.50 -10.78 24.82
C LYS A 78 6.20 -10.15 23.45
N LEU A 79 6.44 -8.87 23.31
CA LEU A 79 6.29 -8.15 22.04
C LEU A 79 7.29 -8.68 21.02
N TYR A 80 8.53 -8.95 21.43
CA TYR A 80 9.56 -9.52 20.58
C TYR A 80 9.15 -10.88 20.00
N ASP A 81 8.64 -11.78 20.84
CA ASP A 81 8.17 -13.10 20.41
C ASP A 81 6.99 -13.01 19.42
N GLN A 82 6.04 -12.11 19.69
CA GLN A 82 4.91 -11.90 18.78
C GLN A 82 5.37 -11.35 17.41
N TYR A 83 6.29 -10.39 17.42
CA TYR A 83 6.87 -9.84 16.21
C TYR A 83 7.63 -10.89 15.41
N LYS A 84 8.48 -11.69 16.08
CA LYS A 84 9.25 -12.76 15.44
C LYS A 84 8.33 -13.80 14.79
N ARG A 85 7.26 -14.21 15.48
CA ARG A 85 6.27 -15.15 14.93
C ARG A 85 5.57 -14.56 13.70
N PHE A 86 5.20 -13.28 13.72
CA PHE A 86 4.59 -12.63 12.57
C PHE A 86 5.53 -12.64 11.35
N MET A 87 6.80 -12.28 11.54
CA MET A 87 7.78 -12.29 10.45
C MET A 87 8.05 -13.71 9.92
N GLN A 88 8.10 -14.70 10.80
CA GLN A 88 8.24 -16.09 10.39
C GLN A 88 7.03 -16.58 9.58
N ASP A 89 5.80 -16.25 10.02
CA ASP A 89 4.57 -16.59 9.30
C ASP A 89 4.54 -15.98 7.89
N TYR A 90 5.09 -14.77 7.70
CA TYR A 90 5.23 -14.16 6.38
C TYR A 90 6.20 -14.92 5.45
N LEU A 91 7.30 -15.42 6.00
CA LEU A 91 8.24 -16.29 5.26
C LEU A 91 7.57 -17.63 4.89
N ASP A 92 6.95 -18.28 5.87
CA ASP A 92 6.35 -19.61 5.70
C ASP A 92 5.20 -19.60 4.68
N ARG A 93 4.46 -18.49 4.62
CA ARG A 93 3.39 -18.27 3.62
C ARG A 93 3.89 -17.80 2.25
N GLY A 94 5.18 -17.57 2.09
CA GLY A 94 5.75 -17.04 0.85
C GLY A 94 5.34 -15.59 0.52
N HIS A 95 4.98 -14.80 1.56
CA HIS A 95 4.72 -13.36 1.40
C HIS A 95 6.00 -12.53 1.34
N MET A 96 7.10 -13.08 1.78
CA MET A 96 8.46 -12.56 1.63
C MET A 96 9.46 -13.70 1.48
N GLU A 97 10.63 -13.38 0.98
CA GLU A 97 11.74 -14.33 0.83
C GLU A 97 13.07 -13.71 1.28
N LEU A 98 14.03 -14.56 1.60
CA LEU A 98 15.38 -14.13 1.94
C LEU A 98 16.15 -13.82 0.65
N ILE A 99 16.67 -12.61 0.56
CA ILE A 99 17.54 -12.20 -0.57
C ILE A 99 18.99 -12.57 -0.26
N SER A 100 19.63 -13.32 -1.15
CA SER A 100 21.06 -13.61 -1.04
C SER A 100 21.91 -12.36 -1.30
N ASN A 101 23.02 -12.23 -0.57
CA ASN A 101 23.93 -11.05 -0.69
C ASN A 101 24.51 -10.85 -2.10
N GLN A 102 24.51 -11.87 -2.96
CA GLN A 102 25.06 -11.79 -4.30
C GLN A 102 24.24 -10.91 -5.25
N ASN A 103 22.94 -10.71 -4.98
CA ASN A 103 22.04 -9.94 -5.83
C ASN A 103 21.87 -8.48 -5.36
N GLN A 104 22.41 -8.09 -4.21
CA GLN A 104 22.19 -6.76 -3.64
C GLN A 104 22.90 -5.61 -4.38
N ALA A 105 24.07 -5.88 -4.98
CA ALA A 105 24.91 -4.82 -5.56
C ALA A 105 24.41 -4.28 -6.92
N THR A 106 23.61 -5.05 -7.64
CA THR A 106 23.28 -4.75 -9.05
C THR A 106 22.13 -3.72 -9.20
N PHE A 107 21.28 -3.57 -8.19
CA PHE A 107 20.05 -2.74 -8.29
C PHE A 107 19.84 -1.80 -7.10
N GLU A 108 20.89 -1.35 -6.42
CA GLU A 108 20.75 -0.60 -5.16
C GLU A 108 19.94 0.68 -5.30
N HIS A 109 20.05 1.39 -6.41
CA HIS A 109 19.29 2.63 -6.66
C HIS A 109 17.83 2.40 -7.08
N GLN A 110 17.51 1.23 -7.62
CA GLN A 110 16.15 0.84 -8.01
C GLN A 110 15.42 0.07 -6.88
N THR A 111 16.13 -0.27 -5.80
CA THR A 111 15.57 -1.01 -4.68
C THR A 111 15.04 -0.08 -3.61
N TYR A 112 13.73 -0.20 -3.30
CA TYR A 112 13.14 0.49 -2.16
C TYR A 112 13.09 -0.43 -0.95
N TYR A 113 13.80 -0.05 0.11
CA TYR A 113 13.77 -0.74 1.39
C TYR A 113 12.62 -0.21 2.23
N ILE A 114 11.56 -1.02 2.39
CA ILE A 114 10.36 -0.62 3.14
C ILE A 114 10.63 -0.74 4.64
N PRO A 115 10.64 0.36 5.39
CA PRO A 115 10.71 0.28 6.84
C PRO A 115 9.39 -0.28 7.39
N HIS A 116 9.46 -0.94 8.53
CA HIS A 116 8.28 -1.50 9.16
C HIS A 116 8.28 -1.25 10.66
N HIS A 117 7.12 -1.35 11.29
CA HIS A 117 6.96 -1.17 12.74
C HIS A 117 5.76 -1.97 13.27
N CYS A 118 5.77 -2.21 14.59
CA CYS A 118 4.70 -2.90 15.27
C CYS A 118 3.64 -1.92 15.76
N VAL A 119 2.37 -2.24 15.51
CA VAL A 119 1.20 -1.57 16.08
C VAL A 119 0.50 -2.55 17.01
N LEU A 120 0.32 -2.14 18.27
CA LEU A 120 -0.40 -2.91 19.27
C LEU A 120 -1.85 -2.40 19.36
N LYS A 121 -2.79 -3.33 19.33
CA LYS A 121 -4.21 -3.11 19.64
C LYS A 121 -4.65 -4.09 20.72
N PRO A 122 -4.45 -3.76 22.01
CA PRO A 122 -4.75 -4.68 23.14
C PRO A 122 -6.21 -5.13 23.15
N ASP A 123 -7.13 -4.24 22.76
CA ASP A 123 -8.58 -4.47 22.73
C ASP A 123 -9.06 -5.28 21.53
N SER A 124 -8.16 -5.65 20.61
CA SER A 124 -8.53 -6.43 19.43
C SER A 124 -8.80 -7.88 19.82
N THR A 125 -9.96 -8.41 19.41
CA THR A 125 -10.36 -9.81 19.63
C THR A 125 -9.64 -10.79 18.70
N SER A 126 -9.15 -10.32 17.53
CA SER A 126 -8.55 -11.19 16.51
C SER A 126 -7.02 -11.11 16.47
N THR A 127 -6.45 -9.91 16.44
CA THR A 127 -5.01 -9.72 16.24
C THR A 127 -4.50 -8.58 17.10
N LYS A 128 -3.78 -8.91 18.17
CA LYS A 128 -3.25 -7.92 19.13
C LYS A 128 -2.03 -7.16 18.59
N LEU A 129 -1.23 -7.78 17.74
CA LEU A 129 -0.07 -7.19 17.09
C LEU A 129 -0.27 -7.18 15.58
N ARG A 130 0.03 -6.04 14.95
CA ARG A 130 0.14 -5.90 13.49
C ARG A 130 1.51 -5.33 13.16
N VAL A 131 2.17 -5.89 12.16
CA VAL A 131 3.34 -5.27 11.55
C VAL A 131 2.87 -4.49 10.34
N VAL A 132 3.25 -3.21 10.29
CA VAL A 132 2.91 -2.30 9.20
C VAL A 132 4.18 -2.00 8.41
N PHE A 133 4.12 -2.22 7.12
CA PHE A 133 5.17 -1.88 6.16
C PHE A 133 4.87 -0.48 5.60
N ASP A 134 5.77 0.47 5.86
CA ASP A 134 5.55 1.90 5.57
C ASP A 134 6.10 2.28 4.20
N ALA A 135 5.30 2.09 3.16
CA ALA A 135 5.64 2.48 1.79
C ALA A 135 5.59 4.01 1.56
N SER A 136 5.12 4.79 2.56
CA SER A 136 5.10 6.25 2.53
C SER A 136 6.37 6.88 3.15
N ALA A 137 7.29 6.06 3.68
CA ALA A 137 8.53 6.55 4.25
C ALA A 137 9.37 7.23 3.17
N VAL A 138 9.62 8.53 3.35
CA VAL A 138 10.42 9.31 2.40
C VAL A 138 11.91 9.06 2.59
N THR A 139 12.60 8.95 1.47
CA THR A 139 14.07 8.95 1.41
C THR A 139 14.61 10.36 1.64
N PRO A 140 15.92 10.56 1.85
CA PRO A 140 16.52 11.89 1.93
C PRO A 140 16.27 12.76 0.69
N SER A 141 16.08 12.15 -0.49
CA SER A 141 15.70 12.85 -1.72
C SER A 141 14.21 13.28 -1.78
N GLY A 142 13.40 12.95 -0.74
CA GLY A 142 11.98 13.30 -0.69
C GLY A 142 11.06 12.31 -1.41
N THR A 143 11.58 11.21 -1.94
CA THR A 143 10.83 10.20 -2.69
C THR A 143 10.39 9.05 -1.77
N SER A 144 9.17 8.55 -1.92
CA SER A 144 8.68 7.33 -1.27
C SER A 144 8.14 6.35 -2.32
N LEU A 145 7.97 5.08 -1.98
CA LEU A 145 7.36 4.12 -2.90
C LEU A 145 5.97 4.59 -3.34
N ASN A 146 5.12 5.01 -2.39
CA ASN A 146 3.78 5.49 -2.72
C ASN A 146 3.79 6.72 -3.64
N SER A 147 4.75 7.63 -3.49
CA SER A 147 4.82 8.84 -4.34
C SER A 147 5.19 8.55 -5.80
N THR A 148 5.83 7.41 -6.06
CA THR A 148 6.21 6.98 -7.42
C THR A 148 5.10 6.19 -8.14
N LEU A 149 4.04 5.81 -7.43
CA LEU A 149 2.94 5.03 -7.99
C LEU A 149 1.79 5.93 -8.44
N VAL A 150 1.12 5.51 -9.51
CA VAL A 150 -0.16 6.07 -9.95
C VAL A 150 -1.25 5.59 -9.00
N THR A 151 -2.16 6.48 -8.60
CA THR A 151 -3.20 6.16 -7.62
C THR A 151 -4.36 5.37 -8.24
N GLY A 152 -4.70 5.67 -9.49
CA GLY A 152 -5.87 5.10 -10.17
C GLY A 152 -7.22 5.63 -9.67
N PRO A 153 -8.32 5.23 -10.30
CA PRO A 153 -9.66 5.70 -9.98
C PRO A 153 -10.18 5.18 -8.64
N LYS A 154 -11.11 5.90 -8.03
CA LYS A 154 -11.87 5.40 -6.88
C LYS A 154 -12.78 4.25 -7.32
N LEU A 155 -12.53 3.04 -6.84
CA LEU A 155 -13.32 1.85 -7.15
C LEU A 155 -14.45 1.60 -6.16
N GLN A 156 -14.37 2.19 -4.98
CA GLN A 156 -15.40 2.03 -3.93
C GLN A 156 -16.46 3.12 -4.07
N LYS A 157 -17.72 2.72 -3.88
CA LYS A 157 -18.83 3.66 -3.72
C LYS A 157 -18.56 4.60 -2.54
N ASP A 158 -19.12 5.79 -2.61
CA ASP A 158 -19.08 6.71 -1.47
C ASP A 158 -19.75 6.07 -0.25
N LEU A 159 -19.21 6.36 0.95
CA LEU A 159 -19.74 5.83 2.20
C LEU A 159 -21.20 6.24 2.41
N PHE A 160 -21.56 7.45 1.98
CA PHE A 160 -22.94 7.94 2.07
C PHE A 160 -23.91 7.08 1.24
N ASP A 161 -23.54 6.76 0.00
CA ASP A 161 -24.33 5.91 -0.90
C ASP A 161 -24.48 4.50 -0.33
N LEU A 162 -23.40 3.94 0.20
CA LEU A 162 -23.44 2.63 0.87
C LEU A 162 -24.38 2.64 2.08
N LEU A 163 -24.36 3.70 2.91
CA LEU A 163 -25.25 3.81 4.07
C LEU A 163 -26.71 3.97 3.69
N LEU A 164 -27.01 4.61 2.57
CA LEU A 164 -28.39 4.68 2.03
C LEU A 164 -28.86 3.30 1.56
N GLU A 165 -28.01 2.55 0.84
CA GLU A 165 -28.32 1.18 0.40
C GLU A 165 -28.58 0.21 1.58
N PHE A 166 -27.96 0.41 2.74
CA PHE A 166 -28.20 -0.41 3.94
C PHE A 166 -29.56 -0.11 4.63
N ARG A 167 -30.24 0.98 4.26
CA ARG A 167 -31.52 1.39 4.85
C ARG A 167 -32.74 0.91 4.05
N THR A 168 -32.55 0.38 2.87
CA THR A 168 -33.59 -0.19 2.01
C THR A 168 -33.62 -1.70 2.14
#